data_f7cb4b052099471dd0b69ce28373f560
#
_entry.id   f7cb4b052099471dd0b69ce28373f560
#
_cell.length_a   1.000
_cell.length_b   1.000
_cell.length_c   1.000
_cell.angle_alpha   90.00
_cell.angle_beta   90.00
_cell.angle_gamma   90.00
#
_symmetry.space_group_name_H-M   'P 1'
#
loop_
_entity.id
_entity.type
_entity.pdbx_description
1 polymer ?
#
loop_
_entity_poly.entity_id
_entity_poly.type
_entity_poly.pdbx_seq_one_letter_code
_entity_poly.pdbx_strand_id
1 'polypeptide(L)'
;SCTADSWNPHREDTRYRYITHTCHYGDISQLWVVVHSSEARKRAMLTLSRRYEKQSIKEHHAINTLAKERFACEADANKALVKLHKSLRLTHIESVIEAVGRYNSKGRPANNTTPDYYEYRIVCTPVSSSLQTWQQELHAKSCFILATNDTTKTAQSLIDAYKNQYVVERGFAFLKSKEFFTDAFYLKSPERLEALLMIMALSLMVYTALEYRIRHELKAHSATFSDQKGKPTQRPTARWIFQCFEGIQLLRLNDTNQTLILNLGDQHQLIISLLGRSYEKIYGLGNGV
;
A
#
# COMPACT_ATOMS: atom_id res chain seq x y z
N SER A 1 -12.23 -3.19 24.16
CA SER A 1 -12.37 -1.88 23.54
C SER A 1 -11.33 -0.92 24.12
N CYS A 2 -10.28 -0.64 23.35
CA CYS A 2 -9.27 0.33 23.77
C CYS A 2 -9.86 1.74 23.62
N THR A 3 -10.03 2.45 24.71
CA THR A 3 -10.43 3.86 24.70
C THR A 3 -9.30 4.74 24.14
N ALA A 4 -9.63 5.90 23.58
CA ALA A 4 -8.66 6.80 22.95
C ALA A 4 -7.53 7.27 23.88
N ASP A 5 -7.76 7.25 25.19
CA ASP A 5 -6.84 7.76 26.23
C ASP A 5 -5.71 6.79 26.60
N SER A 6 -5.72 5.54 26.08
CA SER A 6 -4.72 4.51 26.39
C SER A 6 -3.54 4.44 25.40
N TRP A 7 -3.54 5.25 24.35
CA TRP A 7 -2.54 5.19 23.29
C TRP A 7 -1.30 6.06 23.59
N ASN A 8 -0.14 5.41 23.64
CA ASN A 8 1.14 6.10 23.81
C ASN A 8 1.64 6.62 22.46
N PRO A 9 2.10 7.90 22.35
CA PRO A 9 2.71 8.40 21.13
C PRO A 9 4.12 7.80 20.95
N HIS A 10 4.52 7.59 19.69
CA HIS A 10 5.92 7.30 19.39
C HIS A 10 6.76 8.59 19.54
N ARG A 11 7.95 8.51 20.16
CA ARG A 11 8.75 9.70 20.51
C ARG A 11 9.19 10.52 19.32
N GLU A 12 9.64 9.86 18.25
CA GLU A 12 10.23 10.54 17.09
C GLU A 12 9.26 10.65 15.90
N ASP A 13 8.20 9.84 15.87
CA ASP A 13 7.29 9.77 14.73
C ASP A 13 5.84 9.84 15.16
N THR A 14 5.27 11.04 15.16
CA THR A 14 3.88 11.32 15.54
C THR A 14 2.83 10.59 14.70
N ARG A 15 3.22 9.96 13.60
CA ARG A 15 2.32 9.14 12.76
C ARG A 15 1.93 7.83 13.43
N TYR A 16 2.65 7.41 14.48
CA TYR A 16 2.41 6.16 15.18
C TYR A 16 1.99 6.40 16.62
N ARG A 17 1.00 5.63 17.04
CA ARG A 17 0.60 5.48 18.45
C ARG A 17 0.52 4.00 18.75
N TYR A 18 0.78 3.58 19.98
CA TYR A 18 0.82 2.18 20.33
C TYR A 18 0.26 1.89 21.72
N ILE A 19 -0.16 0.64 21.92
CA ILE A 19 -0.53 0.05 23.20
C ILE A 19 0.25 -1.25 23.31
N THR A 20 0.73 -1.55 24.52
CA THR A 20 1.45 -2.79 24.81
C THR A 20 0.56 -3.75 25.60
N HIS A 21 0.70 -5.03 25.30
CA HIS A 21 0.05 -6.10 26.03
C HIS A 21 0.99 -7.29 26.13
N THR A 22 1.17 -7.82 27.35
CA THR A 22 1.93 -9.06 27.56
C THR A 22 0.96 -10.22 27.57
N CYS A 23 1.22 -11.25 26.78
CA CYS A 23 0.40 -12.44 26.72
C CYS A 23 1.27 -13.70 26.65
N HIS A 24 0.66 -14.84 26.90
CA HIS A 24 1.27 -16.14 26.70
C HIS A 24 0.61 -16.81 25.50
N TYR A 25 1.41 -17.24 24.55
CA TYR A 25 0.95 -18.02 23.42
C TYR A 25 1.67 -19.38 23.42
N GLY A 26 0.92 -20.43 23.71
CA GLY A 26 1.54 -21.68 24.14
C GLY A 26 2.35 -21.45 25.41
N ASP A 27 3.53 -22.01 25.49
CA ASP A 27 4.45 -21.87 26.66
C ASP A 27 5.40 -20.66 26.53
N ILE A 28 5.16 -19.77 25.54
CA ILE A 28 6.04 -18.64 25.27
C ILE A 28 5.39 -17.34 25.73
N SER A 29 6.07 -16.63 26.64
CA SER A 29 5.71 -15.26 27.00
C SER A 29 6.04 -14.31 25.86
N GLN A 30 5.09 -13.47 25.47
CA GLN A 30 5.22 -12.54 24.35
C GLN A 30 4.82 -11.13 24.75
N LEU A 31 5.53 -10.16 24.21
CA LEU A 31 5.13 -8.76 24.20
C LEU A 31 4.43 -8.46 22.87
N TRP A 32 3.19 -8.05 22.94
CA TRP A 32 2.40 -7.58 21.80
C TRP A 32 2.31 -6.07 21.82
N VAL A 33 2.61 -5.46 20.70
CA VAL A 33 2.50 -4.02 20.50
C VAL A 33 1.47 -3.78 19.40
N VAL A 34 0.30 -3.29 19.78
CA VAL A 34 -0.73 -2.85 18.82
C VAL A 34 -0.37 -1.44 18.39
N VAL A 35 -0.09 -1.27 17.12
CA VAL A 35 0.36 0.00 16.54
C VAL A 35 -0.73 0.57 15.64
N HIS A 36 -1.14 1.80 15.91
CA HIS A 36 -2.00 2.58 15.04
C HIS A 36 -1.15 3.50 14.16
N SER A 37 -1.40 3.49 12.85
CA SER A 37 -0.70 4.33 11.87
C SER A 37 -1.67 5.30 11.21
N SER A 38 -1.37 6.60 11.30
CA SER A 38 -2.16 7.66 10.64
C SER A 38 -2.13 7.54 9.12
N GLU A 39 -1.01 7.10 8.54
CA GLU A 39 -0.88 6.87 7.10
C GLU A 39 -1.67 5.63 6.63
N ALA A 40 -1.66 4.56 7.43
CA ALA A 40 -2.52 3.41 7.17
C ALA A 40 -4.00 3.80 7.24
N ARG A 41 -4.38 4.63 8.22
CA ARG A 41 -5.74 5.17 8.35
C ARG A 41 -6.17 5.97 7.12
N LYS A 42 -5.34 6.88 6.62
CA LYS A 42 -5.64 7.66 5.40
C LYS A 42 -5.87 6.76 4.19
N ARG A 43 -4.99 5.78 3.98
CA ARG A 43 -5.14 4.80 2.88
C ARG A 43 -6.39 3.93 3.03
N ALA A 44 -6.64 3.44 4.25
CA ALA A 44 -7.82 2.64 4.56
C ALA A 44 -9.11 3.44 4.34
N MET A 45 -9.14 4.70 4.76
CA MET A 45 -10.29 5.61 4.58
C MET A 45 -10.65 5.75 3.09
N LEU A 46 -9.67 6.03 2.22
CA LEU A 46 -9.91 6.15 0.78
C LEU A 46 -10.44 4.84 0.17
N THR A 47 -9.85 3.71 0.57
CA THR A 47 -10.24 2.39 0.04
C THR A 47 -11.63 1.99 0.53
N LEU A 48 -11.93 2.20 1.80
CA LEU A 48 -13.23 1.90 2.39
C LEU A 48 -14.31 2.80 1.80
N SER A 49 -14.09 4.11 1.71
CA SER A 49 -15.06 5.04 1.13
C SER A 49 -15.47 4.60 -0.29
N ARG A 50 -14.52 4.28 -1.15
CA ARG A 50 -14.80 3.79 -2.52
C ARG A 50 -15.56 2.46 -2.53
N ARG A 51 -15.23 1.56 -1.59
CA ARG A 51 -15.92 0.26 -1.49
C ARG A 51 -17.34 0.43 -1.02
N TYR A 52 -17.56 1.25 0.00
CA TYR A 52 -18.88 1.53 0.56
C TYR A 52 -19.76 2.28 -0.44
N GLU A 53 -19.23 3.26 -1.15
CA GLU A 53 -19.93 3.97 -2.22
C GLU A 53 -20.43 3.01 -3.31
N LYS A 54 -19.54 2.15 -3.83
CA LYS A 54 -19.92 1.13 -4.83
C LYS A 54 -20.99 0.16 -4.31
N GLN A 55 -20.89 -0.25 -3.05
CA GLN A 55 -21.85 -1.15 -2.43
C GLN A 55 -23.18 -0.45 -2.23
N SER A 56 -23.19 0.79 -1.75
CA SER A 56 -24.39 1.60 -1.58
C SER A 56 -25.15 1.79 -2.90
N ILE A 57 -24.44 2.12 -3.99
CA ILE A 57 -25.04 2.26 -5.33
C ILE A 57 -25.72 0.96 -5.75
N LYS A 58 -25.07 -0.20 -5.54
CA LYS A 58 -25.66 -1.51 -5.86
C LYS A 58 -26.92 -1.81 -5.04
N GLU A 59 -26.89 -1.51 -3.76
CA GLU A 59 -28.01 -1.75 -2.85
C GLU A 59 -29.18 -0.83 -3.18
N HIS A 60 -28.93 0.45 -3.42
CA HIS A 60 -29.96 1.37 -3.87
C HIS A 60 -30.58 0.96 -5.22
N HIS A 61 -29.77 0.48 -6.15
CA HIS A 61 -30.30 -0.05 -7.42
C HIS A 61 -31.20 -1.27 -7.19
N ALA A 62 -30.79 -2.22 -6.33
CA ALA A 62 -31.58 -3.40 -6.01
C ALA A 62 -32.90 -3.04 -5.32
N ILE A 63 -32.87 -2.10 -4.36
CA ILE A 63 -34.07 -1.57 -3.69
C ILE A 63 -35.04 -0.93 -4.70
N ASN A 64 -34.52 -0.04 -5.56
CA ASN A 64 -35.32 0.65 -6.56
C ASN A 64 -35.89 -0.29 -7.63
N THR A 65 -35.18 -1.37 -7.97
CA THR A 65 -35.67 -2.40 -8.89
C THR A 65 -36.84 -3.14 -8.25
N LEU A 66 -36.69 -3.62 -7.03
CA LEU A 66 -37.74 -4.33 -6.31
C LEU A 66 -38.98 -3.46 -6.07
N ALA A 67 -38.81 -2.17 -5.77
CA ALA A 67 -39.94 -1.23 -5.58
C ALA A 67 -40.76 -1.02 -6.85
N LYS A 68 -40.19 -1.27 -8.04
CA LYS A 68 -40.90 -1.19 -9.32
C LYS A 68 -41.65 -2.49 -9.68
N GLU A 69 -41.23 -3.60 -9.10
CA GLU A 69 -41.89 -4.90 -9.36
C GLU A 69 -43.32 -4.95 -8.83
N ARG A 70 -44.12 -5.76 -9.48
CA ARG A 70 -45.52 -6.04 -9.10
C ARG A 70 -45.67 -7.54 -8.93
N PHE A 71 -46.33 -7.93 -7.88
CA PHE A 71 -46.54 -9.34 -7.52
C PHE A 71 -48.03 -9.68 -7.55
N ALA A 72 -48.32 -10.88 -8.01
CA ALA A 72 -49.69 -11.39 -8.06
C ALA A 72 -50.23 -11.80 -6.68
N CYS A 73 -49.31 -12.11 -5.74
CA CYS A 73 -49.70 -12.46 -4.37
C CYS A 73 -48.70 -11.91 -3.35
N GLU A 74 -49.16 -11.75 -2.12
CA GLU A 74 -48.34 -11.25 -0.99
C GLU A 74 -47.19 -12.21 -0.65
N ALA A 75 -47.41 -13.53 -0.80
CA ALA A 75 -46.38 -14.52 -0.51
C ALA A 75 -45.15 -14.39 -1.40
N ASP A 76 -45.32 -14.06 -2.68
CA ASP A 76 -44.20 -13.86 -3.62
C ASP A 76 -43.49 -12.52 -3.37
N ALA A 77 -44.22 -11.47 -3.03
CA ALA A 77 -43.67 -10.21 -2.57
C ALA A 77 -42.78 -10.41 -1.32
N ASN A 78 -43.25 -11.18 -0.33
CA ASN A 78 -42.50 -11.52 0.86
C ASN A 78 -41.21 -12.31 0.54
N LYS A 79 -41.29 -13.31 -0.36
CA LYS A 79 -40.09 -14.06 -0.78
C LYS A 79 -39.04 -13.14 -1.42
N ALA A 80 -39.48 -12.23 -2.30
CA ALA A 80 -38.60 -11.25 -2.94
C ALA A 80 -37.98 -10.30 -1.92
N LEU A 81 -38.74 -9.84 -0.94
CA LEU A 81 -38.28 -8.99 0.14
C LEU A 81 -37.21 -9.69 1.02
N VAL A 82 -37.45 -10.94 1.41
CA VAL A 82 -36.46 -11.74 2.17
C VAL A 82 -35.14 -11.91 1.38
N LYS A 83 -35.24 -12.13 0.06
CA LYS A 83 -34.08 -12.21 -0.81
C LYS A 83 -33.33 -10.90 -0.85
N LEU A 84 -34.03 -9.77 -0.94
CA LEU A 84 -33.41 -8.44 -0.89
C LEU A 84 -32.69 -8.23 0.45
N HIS A 85 -33.34 -8.45 1.59
CA HIS A 85 -32.73 -8.30 2.92
C HIS A 85 -31.44 -9.09 3.07
N LYS A 86 -31.36 -10.32 2.55
CA LYS A 86 -30.14 -11.14 2.56
C LYS A 86 -29.00 -10.55 1.72
N SER A 87 -29.33 -9.74 0.70
CA SER A 87 -28.35 -9.12 -0.19
C SER A 87 -27.82 -7.78 0.32
N LEU A 88 -28.55 -7.11 1.20
CA LEU A 88 -28.17 -5.84 1.79
C LEU A 88 -27.12 -6.05 2.88
N ARG A 89 -26.05 -5.28 2.83
CA ARG A 89 -24.95 -5.32 3.81
C ARG A 89 -24.75 -4.01 4.56
N LEU A 90 -25.09 -2.91 3.91
CA LEU A 90 -24.88 -1.55 4.43
C LEU A 90 -26.20 -0.87 4.77
N THR A 91 -27.22 -1.09 3.94
CA THR A 91 -28.48 -0.37 4.03
C THR A 91 -29.48 -1.18 4.84
N HIS A 92 -30.03 -0.58 5.90
CA HIS A 92 -31.19 -1.08 6.59
C HIS A 92 -32.43 -0.44 5.96
N ILE A 93 -33.44 -1.26 5.66
CA ILE A 93 -34.70 -0.79 5.07
C ILE A 93 -35.86 -1.16 5.98
N GLU A 94 -36.80 -0.22 6.11
CA GLU A 94 -38.15 -0.51 6.52
C GLU A 94 -38.98 -0.77 5.27
N SER A 95 -39.80 -1.79 5.31
CA SER A 95 -40.57 -2.21 4.13
C SER A 95 -42.01 -2.55 4.49
N VAL A 96 -42.90 -2.15 3.63
CA VAL A 96 -44.32 -2.44 3.73
C VAL A 96 -44.77 -3.03 2.39
N ILE A 97 -45.62 -4.08 2.45
CA ILE A 97 -46.27 -4.63 1.26
C ILE A 97 -47.66 -4.01 1.17
N GLU A 98 -47.90 -3.29 0.11
CA GLU A 98 -49.16 -2.63 -0.17
C GLU A 98 -49.94 -3.39 -1.24
N ALA A 99 -51.20 -3.69 -0.96
CA ALA A 99 -52.14 -4.21 -1.95
C ALA A 99 -52.74 -3.05 -2.76
N VAL A 100 -52.59 -3.09 -4.07
CA VAL A 100 -53.10 -2.07 -5.00
C VAL A 100 -54.22 -2.69 -5.84
N GLY A 101 -55.44 -2.20 -5.67
CA GLY A 101 -56.58 -2.65 -6.47
C GLY A 101 -56.42 -2.28 -7.94
N ARG A 102 -56.76 -3.21 -8.82
CA ARG A 102 -56.76 -3.02 -10.29
C ARG A 102 -58.16 -3.24 -10.85
N TYR A 103 -58.48 -2.49 -11.89
CA TYR A 103 -59.76 -2.49 -12.58
C TYR A 103 -59.53 -2.79 -14.06
N ASN A 104 -60.32 -3.70 -14.61
CA ASN A 104 -60.27 -4.07 -16.03
C ASN A 104 -60.95 -3.03 -16.91
N SER A 105 -61.84 -2.20 -16.36
CA SER A 105 -62.55 -1.14 -17.10
C SER A 105 -61.63 0.06 -17.33
N LYS A 106 -61.69 0.63 -18.54
CA LYS A 106 -60.98 1.88 -18.86
C LYS A 106 -61.74 3.07 -18.23
N GLY A 107 -61.00 3.91 -17.50
CA GLY A 107 -61.51 5.13 -16.89
C GLY A 107 -61.36 5.15 -15.37
N ARG A 108 -61.79 6.25 -14.74
CA ARG A 108 -61.78 6.38 -13.28
C ARG A 108 -62.90 5.52 -12.70
N PRO A 109 -62.61 4.58 -11.77
CA PRO A 109 -63.65 3.78 -11.13
C PRO A 109 -64.62 4.67 -10.36
N ALA A 110 -65.93 4.27 -10.33
CA ALA A 110 -66.93 4.96 -9.54
C ALA A 110 -66.62 4.79 -8.03
N ASN A 111 -67.16 5.74 -7.22
CA ASN A 111 -66.98 5.64 -5.76
C ASN A 111 -67.68 4.32 -5.30
N ASN A 112 -66.95 3.53 -4.48
CA ASN A 112 -67.33 2.22 -3.93
C ASN A 112 -67.25 1.04 -4.92
N THR A 113 -66.56 1.13 -6.07
CA THR A 113 -66.36 -0.05 -6.92
C THR A 113 -65.29 -0.93 -6.29
N THR A 114 -65.54 -2.21 -6.09
CA THR A 114 -64.57 -3.20 -5.64
C THR A 114 -63.56 -3.47 -6.76
N PRO A 115 -62.26 -3.56 -6.48
CA PRO A 115 -61.27 -3.93 -7.49
C PRO A 115 -61.52 -5.33 -8.05
N ASP A 116 -61.24 -5.53 -9.34
CA ASP A 116 -61.34 -6.83 -9.99
C ASP A 116 -60.25 -7.80 -9.51
N TYR A 117 -59.04 -7.28 -9.23
CA TYR A 117 -57.96 -8.04 -8.63
C TYR A 117 -56.99 -7.10 -7.89
N TYR A 118 -56.10 -7.67 -7.08
CA TYR A 118 -55.08 -6.94 -6.36
C TYR A 118 -53.69 -7.30 -6.88
N GLU A 119 -52.86 -6.27 -7.07
CA GLU A 119 -51.44 -6.42 -7.23
C GLU A 119 -50.75 -5.96 -5.97
N TYR A 120 -49.64 -6.62 -5.62
CA TYR A 120 -48.87 -6.27 -4.44
C TYR A 120 -47.60 -5.55 -4.87
N ARG A 121 -47.28 -4.46 -4.18
CA ARG A 121 -46.03 -3.73 -4.36
C ARG A 121 -45.32 -3.62 -3.04
N ILE A 122 -43.96 -3.60 -3.11
CA ILE A 122 -43.10 -3.41 -1.95
C ILE A 122 -42.69 -1.95 -1.90
N VAL A 123 -42.97 -1.27 -0.79
CA VAL A 123 -42.52 0.08 -0.50
C VAL A 123 -41.35 -0.05 0.49
N CYS A 124 -40.17 0.35 0.06
CA CYS A 124 -38.94 0.31 0.88
C CYS A 124 -38.54 1.72 1.24
N THR A 125 -38.32 1.97 2.53
CA THR A 125 -37.76 3.22 3.04
C THR A 125 -36.36 2.92 3.59
N PRO A 126 -35.27 3.47 3.00
CA PRO A 126 -33.93 3.32 3.55
C PRO A 126 -33.82 4.08 4.88
N VAL A 127 -33.45 3.38 5.95
CA VAL A 127 -33.43 3.98 7.30
C VAL A 127 -32.04 4.46 7.68
N SER A 128 -30.99 3.71 7.43
CA SER A 128 -29.61 4.16 7.61
C SER A 128 -28.60 3.13 7.12
N SER A 129 -27.37 3.57 6.85
CA SER A 129 -26.20 2.69 6.78
C SER A 129 -25.49 2.69 8.14
N SER A 130 -24.99 1.53 8.58
CA SER A 130 -24.28 1.43 9.86
C SER A 130 -22.91 2.11 9.80
N LEU A 131 -22.84 3.37 10.25
CA LEU A 131 -21.60 4.10 10.42
C LEU A 131 -20.64 3.39 11.38
N GLN A 132 -21.17 2.67 12.36
CA GLN A 132 -20.40 1.93 13.35
C GLN A 132 -19.55 0.82 12.70
N THR A 133 -20.11 0.05 11.78
CA THR A 133 -19.37 -0.99 11.04
C THR A 133 -18.22 -0.39 10.24
N TRP A 134 -18.46 0.74 9.56
CA TRP A 134 -17.43 1.44 8.82
C TRP A 134 -16.30 1.94 9.74
N GLN A 135 -16.64 2.50 10.89
CA GLN A 135 -15.66 2.97 11.88
C GLN A 135 -14.82 1.82 12.44
N GLN A 136 -15.44 0.67 12.73
CA GLN A 136 -14.75 -0.53 13.20
C GLN A 136 -13.77 -1.07 12.15
N GLU A 137 -14.19 -1.17 10.89
CA GLU A 137 -13.31 -1.59 9.81
C GLU A 137 -12.17 -0.61 9.57
N LEU A 138 -12.45 0.70 9.62
CA LEU A 138 -11.42 1.72 9.49
C LEU A 138 -10.39 1.60 10.61
N HIS A 139 -10.84 1.41 11.85
CA HIS A 139 -9.95 1.24 12.99
C HIS A 139 -9.09 -0.02 12.85
N ALA A 140 -9.70 -1.15 12.51
CA ALA A 140 -8.99 -2.41 12.31
C ALA A 140 -7.92 -2.31 11.21
N LYS A 141 -8.23 -1.67 10.08
CA LYS A 141 -7.28 -1.45 8.97
C LYS A 141 -6.22 -0.38 9.24
N SER A 142 -6.41 0.43 10.27
CA SER A 142 -5.45 1.45 10.71
C SER A 142 -4.42 0.92 11.69
N CYS A 143 -4.64 -0.29 12.23
CA CYS A 143 -3.80 -0.92 13.23
C CYS A 143 -3.12 -2.17 12.68
N PHE A 144 -1.94 -2.47 13.22
CA PHE A 144 -1.25 -3.73 13.04
C PHE A 144 -0.61 -4.16 14.37
N ILE A 145 -0.27 -5.42 14.48
CA ILE A 145 0.30 -5.99 15.70
C ILE A 145 1.73 -6.43 15.42
N LEU A 146 2.64 -5.99 16.27
CA LEU A 146 4.00 -6.52 16.37
C LEU A 146 4.05 -7.43 17.59
N ALA A 147 4.56 -8.63 17.43
CA ALA A 147 4.72 -9.60 18.51
C ALA A 147 6.19 -10.02 18.60
N THR A 148 6.69 -10.13 19.82
CA THR A 148 8.06 -10.62 20.08
C THR A 148 8.06 -11.50 21.33
N ASN A 149 8.93 -12.51 21.34
CA ASN A 149 9.26 -13.30 22.54
C ASN A 149 10.35 -12.63 23.39
N ASP A 150 11.02 -11.61 22.88
CA ASP A 150 11.94 -10.78 23.64
C ASP A 150 11.16 -9.68 24.39
N THR A 151 10.73 -10.02 25.60
CA THR A 151 9.94 -9.13 26.46
C THR A 151 10.74 -7.97 27.07
N THR A 152 12.06 -7.94 26.87
CA THR A 152 12.93 -6.86 27.35
C THR A 152 12.93 -5.65 26.43
N LYS A 153 12.51 -5.80 25.18
CA LYS A 153 12.47 -4.72 24.20
C LYS A 153 11.35 -3.74 24.48
N THR A 154 11.63 -2.47 24.18
CA THR A 154 10.63 -1.41 24.26
C THR A 154 9.74 -1.42 23.01
N ALA A 155 8.50 -1.00 23.16
CA ALA A 155 7.58 -0.86 22.02
C ALA A 155 8.14 0.05 20.91
N GLN A 156 8.86 1.09 21.28
CA GLN A 156 9.49 2.02 20.34
C GLN A 156 10.57 1.34 19.51
N SER A 157 11.47 0.58 20.16
CA SER A 157 12.53 -0.16 19.44
C SER A 157 11.95 -1.20 18.47
N LEU A 158 10.81 -1.81 18.83
CA LEU A 158 10.11 -2.75 17.95
C LEU A 158 9.48 -2.06 16.73
N ILE A 159 8.88 -0.89 16.92
CA ILE A 159 8.34 -0.10 15.81
C ILE A 159 9.45 0.36 14.88
N ASP A 160 10.60 0.79 15.41
CA ASP A 160 11.75 1.21 14.61
C ASP A 160 12.39 0.04 13.86
N ALA A 161 12.51 -1.12 14.49
CA ALA A 161 12.95 -2.34 13.82
C ALA A 161 12.01 -2.73 12.67
N TYR A 162 10.70 -2.66 12.89
CA TYR A 162 9.70 -2.90 11.84
C TYR A 162 9.81 -1.90 10.69
N LYS A 163 10.01 -0.61 10.98
CA LYS A 163 10.23 0.40 9.93
C LYS A 163 11.48 0.10 9.11
N ASN A 164 12.52 -0.42 9.72
CA ASN A 164 13.77 -0.74 9.05
C ASN A 164 13.69 -2.04 8.23
N GLN A 165 12.68 -2.88 8.45
CA GLN A 165 12.48 -4.12 7.69
C GLN A 165 12.42 -3.87 6.18
N TYR A 166 11.82 -2.76 5.75
CA TYR A 166 11.73 -2.43 4.32
C TYR A 166 13.10 -2.30 3.64
N VAL A 167 14.16 -1.97 4.39
CA VAL A 167 15.54 -1.89 3.86
C VAL A 167 16.01 -3.28 3.46
N VAL A 168 15.74 -4.28 4.31
CA VAL A 168 16.05 -5.69 4.05
C VAL A 168 15.22 -6.21 2.87
N GLU A 169 13.91 -5.92 2.85
CA GLU A 169 13.02 -6.31 1.75
C GLU A 169 13.47 -5.70 0.41
N ARG A 170 13.90 -4.44 0.40
CA ARG A 170 14.49 -3.81 -0.79
C ARG A 170 15.78 -4.50 -1.22
N GLY A 171 16.62 -4.91 -0.28
CA GLY A 171 17.82 -5.69 -0.55
C GLY A 171 17.48 -7.00 -1.26
N PHE A 172 16.52 -7.76 -0.75
CA PHE A 172 16.07 -8.99 -1.40
C PHE A 172 15.40 -8.73 -2.77
N ALA A 173 14.60 -7.67 -2.89
CA ALA A 173 14.02 -7.28 -4.17
C ALA A 173 15.09 -6.92 -5.21
N PHE A 174 16.16 -6.26 -4.78
CA PHE A 174 17.31 -5.95 -5.63
C PHE A 174 18.03 -7.24 -6.09
N LEU A 175 18.31 -8.16 -5.18
CA LEU A 175 18.96 -9.43 -5.51
C LEU A 175 18.09 -10.29 -6.48
N LYS A 176 16.77 -10.16 -6.42
CA LYS A 176 15.82 -10.82 -7.32
C LYS A 176 15.55 -10.05 -8.62
N SER A 177 16.20 -8.90 -8.82
CA SER A 177 16.01 -8.14 -10.04
C SER A 177 16.65 -8.84 -11.25
N LYS A 178 16.12 -8.57 -12.44
CA LYS A 178 16.59 -9.16 -13.69
C LYS A 178 18.07 -8.88 -13.98
N GLU A 179 18.61 -7.79 -13.43
CA GLU A 179 20.03 -7.43 -13.58
C GLU A 179 20.96 -8.46 -12.95
N PHE A 180 20.51 -9.19 -11.92
CA PHE A 180 21.31 -10.23 -11.25
C PHE A 180 20.99 -11.66 -11.75
N PHE A 181 20.04 -11.82 -12.67
CA PHE A 181 19.65 -13.12 -13.25
C PHE A 181 19.36 -14.23 -12.21
N THR A 182 18.85 -13.86 -11.05
CA THR A 182 18.63 -14.81 -9.95
C THR A 182 17.34 -15.61 -10.06
N ASP A 183 16.52 -15.36 -11.07
CA ASP A 183 15.25 -16.06 -11.28
C ASP A 183 15.45 -17.56 -11.61
N ALA A 184 16.64 -17.96 -12.03
CA ALA A 184 16.96 -19.35 -12.32
C ALA A 184 18.39 -19.70 -11.91
N PHE A 185 18.53 -20.38 -10.78
CA PHE A 185 19.80 -20.96 -10.39
C PHE A 185 20.07 -22.23 -11.20
N TYR A 186 20.85 -22.13 -12.26
CA TYR A 186 21.31 -23.28 -13.04
C TYR A 186 22.44 -24.06 -12.35
N LEU A 187 22.85 -23.63 -11.16
CA LEU A 187 23.92 -24.27 -10.40
C LEU A 187 23.39 -25.50 -9.67
N LYS A 188 23.96 -26.64 -9.97
CA LYS A 188 23.61 -27.93 -9.37
C LYS A 188 24.40 -28.28 -8.11
N SER A 189 25.61 -27.65 -7.94
CA SER A 189 26.45 -27.89 -6.77
C SER A 189 26.08 -26.93 -5.63
N PRO A 190 25.79 -27.43 -4.41
CA PRO A 190 25.52 -26.60 -3.25
C PRO A 190 26.64 -25.59 -2.95
N GLU A 191 27.89 -26.01 -3.08
CA GLU A 191 29.06 -25.14 -2.81
C GLU A 191 29.15 -23.95 -3.77
N ARG A 192 28.82 -24.16 -5.06
CA ARG A 192 28.76 -23.08 -6.06
C ARG A 192 27.58 -22.14 -5.80
N LEU A 193 26.47 -22.67 -5.33
CA LEU A 193 25.32 -21.88 -4.95
C LEU A 193 25.66 -20.98 -3.75
N GLU A 194 26.32 -21.54 -2.74
CA GLU A 194 26.75 -20.82 -1.55
C GLU A 194 27.74 -19.70 -1.91
N ALA A 195 28.74 -19.99 -2.75
CA ALA A 195 29.69 -18.99 -3.25
C ALA A 195 28.99 -17.86 -4.04
N LEU A 196 28.00 -18.20 -4.90
CA LEU A 196 27.22 -17.21 -5.62
C LEU A 196 26.41 -16.31 -4.66
N LEU A 197 25.72 -16.91 -3.69
CA LEU A 197 24.95 -16.15 -2.69
C LEU A 197 25.85 -15.22 -1.87
N MET A 198 27.04 -15.67 -1.52
CA MET A 198 28.05 -14.82 -0.84
C MET A 198 28.47 -13.63 -1.70
N ILE A 199 28.79 -13.84 -2.98
CA ILE A 199 29.16 -12.76 -3.90
C ILE A 199 28.00 -11.78 -4.06
N MET A 200 26.77 -12.27 -4.17
CA MET A 200 25.56 -11.43 -4.28
C MET A 200 25.35 -10.60 -3.01
N ALA A 201 25.54 -11.19 -1.82
CA ALA A 201 25.45 -10.46 -0.56
C ALA A 201 26.51 -9.36 -0.46
N LEU A 202 27.77 -9.63 -0.83
CA LEU A 202 28.83 -8.64 -0.90
C LEU A 202 28.51 -7.53 -1.90
N SER A 203 28.00 -7.88 -3.09
CA SER A 203 27.59 -6.90 -4.10
C SER A 203 26.48 -5.97 -3.57
N LEU A 204 25.49 -6.52 -2.85
CA LEU A 204 24.43 -5.74 -2.21
C LEU A 204 25.00 -4.81 -1.13
N MET A 205 25.97 -5.26 -0.33
CA MET A 205 26.63 -4.43 0.67
C MET A 205 27.35 -3.24 0.03
N VAL A 206 28.15 -3.48 -1.01
CA VAL A 206 28.86 -2.43 -1.75
C VAL A 206 27.87 -1.44 -2.38
N TYR A 207 26.82 -1.95 -3.02
CA TYR A 207 25.76 -1.15 -3.63
C TYR A 207 25.09 -0.24 -2.61
N THR A 208 24.72 -0.80 -1.45
CA THR A 208 24.03 -0.06 -0.38
C THR A 208 24.96 0.96 0.26
N ALA A 209 26.24 0.62 0.48
CA ALA A 209 27.24 1.53 1.02
C ALA A 209 27.49 2.71 0.08
N LEU A 210 27.55 2.45 -1.24
CA LEU A 210 27.72 3.49 -2.25
C LEU A 210 26.51 4.43 -2.28
N GLU A 211 25.30 3.88 -2.28
CA GLU A 211 24.06 4.67 -2.22
C GLU A 211 24.01 5.56 -0.97
N TYR A 212 24.35 5.00 0.18
CA TYR A 212 24.41 5.73 1.44
C TYR A 212 25.44 6.88 1.37
N ARG A 213 26.66 6.59 0.92
CA ARG A 213 27.73 7.58 0.80
C ARG A 213 27.34 8.73 -0.12
N ILE A 214 26.82 8.45 -1.30
CA ILE A 214 26.40 9.49 -2.25
C ILE A 214 25.31 10.38 -1.64
N ARG A 215 24.30 9.79 -1.01
CA ARG A 215 23.23 10.55 -0.35
C ARG A 215 23.73 11.40 0.82
N HIS A 216 24.67 10.87 1.58
CA HIS A 216 25.30 11.59 2.69
C HIS A 216 26.05 12.81 2.18
N GLU A 217 26.90 12.63 1.16
CA GLU A 217 27.71 13.71 0.58
C GLU A 217 26.84 14.76 -0.14
N LEU A 218 25.82 14.35 -0.89
CA LEU A 218 24.85 15.29 -1.48
C LEU A 218 24.20 16.17 -0.43
N LYS A 219 23.82 15.58 0.70
CA LYS A 219 23.24 16.32 1.81
C LYS A 219 24.25 17.25 2.50
N ALA A 220 25.46 16.75 2.77
CA ALA A 220 26.54 17.50 3.43
C ALA A 220 26.96 18.75 2.63
N HIS A 221 26.98 18.64 1.30
CA HIS A 221 27.36 19.73 0.40
C HIS A 221 26.16 20.54 -0.12
N SER A 222 24.92 20.27 0.38
CA SER A 222 23.69 20.88 -0.12
C SER A 222 23.49 20.75 -1.63
N ALA A 223 24.12 19.75 -2.25
CA ALA A 223 24.05 19.47 -3.67
C ALA A 223 22.86 18.57 -4.01
N THR A 224 22.45 18.57 -5.26
CA THR A 224 21.36 17.75 -5.77
C THR A 224 21.75 17.03 -7.05
N PHE A 225 21.20 15.85 -7.25
CA PHE A 225 21.30 15.07 -8.46
C PHE A 225 19.93 14.99 -9.14
N SER A 226 19.86 14.95 -10.46
CA SER A 226 18.59 14.87 -11.18
C SER A 226 17.98 13.47 -11.07
N ASP A 227 16.69 13.36 -10.71
CA ASP A 227 15.95 12.11 -10.76
C ASP A 227 15.60 11.72 -12.22
N GLN A 228 14.92 10.56 -12.41
CA GLN A 228 14.46 10.09 -13.74
C GLN A 228 13.50 11.05 -14.45
N LYS A 229 12.93 12.02 -13.74
CA LYS A 229 12.01 13.04 -14.27
C LYS A 229 12.69 14.40 -14.40
N GLY A 230 14.01 14.47 -14.22
CA GLY A 230 14.77 15.71 -14.25
C GLY A 230 14.61 16.59 -13.01
N LYS A 231 13.96 16.10 -11.93
CA LYS A 231 13.79 16.88 -10.71
C LYS A 231 15.00 16.76 -9.79
N PRO A 232 15.44 17.84 -9.14
CA PRO A 232 16.56 17.80 -8.20
C PRO A 232 16.20 16.95 -6.97
N THR A 233 17.08 16.05 -6.57
CA THR A 233 16.93 15.20 -5.38
C THR A 233 18.25 15.00 -4.66
N GLN A 234 18.21 14.93 -3.34
CA GLN A 234 19.32 14.52 -2.50
C GLN A 234 19.31 13.02 -2.16
N ARG A 235 18.33 12.28 -2.70
CA ARG A 235 18.10 10.86 -2.41
C ARG A 235 18.03 10.01 -3.70
N PRO A 236 18.99 10.12 -4.63
CA PRO A 236 18.99 9.27 -5.81
C PRO A 236 19.18 7.81 -5.41
N THR A 237 18.68 6.87 -6.24
CA THR A 237 19.00 5.46 -6.08
C THR A 237 20.32 5.15 -6.78
N ALA A 238 21.12 4.23 -6.24
CA ALA A 238 22.38 3.83 -6.87
C ALA A 238 22.12 3.25 -8.28
N ARG A 239 21.00 2.53 -8.46
CA ARG A 239 20.58 2.04 -9.78
C ARG A 239 20.46 3.16 -10.82
N TRP A 240 19.78 4.25 -10.46
CA TRP A 240 19.62 5.39 -11.36
C TRP A 240 20.96 6.05 -11.68
N ILE A 241 21.82 6.19 -10.68
CA ILE A 241 23.18 6.72 -10.87
C ILE A 241 23.95 5.83 -11.86
N PHE A 242 23.96 4.50 -11.67
CA PHE A 242 24.62 3.58 -12.61
C PHE A 242 24.06 3.69 -14.01
N GLN A 243 22.75 3.79 -14.19
CA GLN A 243 22.13 4.01 -15.51
C GLN A 243 22.63 5.30 -16.17
N CYS A 244 22.82 6.37 -15.41
CA CYS A 244 23.40 7.61 -15.96
C CYS A 244 24.85 7.39 -16.42
N PHE A 245 25.62 6.51 -15.78
CA PHE A 245 27.01 6.22 -16.12
C PHE A 245 27.17 5.19 -17.26
N GLU A 246 26.14 4.49 -17.68
CA GLU A 246 26.20 3.50 -18.80
C GLU A 246 26.67 4.11 -20.12
N GLY A 247 26.44 5.40 -20.36
CA GLY A 247 26.82 6.10 -21.59
C GLY A 247 28.23 6.63 -21.62
N ILE A 248 29.01 6.47 -20.55
CA ILE A 248 30.41 6.94 -20.47
C ILE A 248 31.32 5.97 -21.20
N GLN A 249 32.12 6.49 -22.13
CA GLN A 249 33.06 5.71 -22.92
C GLN A 249 34.50 6.12 -22.64
N LEU A 250 35.37 5.15 -22.67
CA LEU A 250 36.83 5.34 -22.48
C LEU A 250 37.53 5.10 -23.82
N LEU A 251 38.08 6.18 -24.39
CA LEU A 251 38.87 6.13 -25.62
C LEU A 251 40.34 6.12 -25.27
N ARG A 252 41.05 5.07 -25.65
CA ARG A 252 42.51 4.99 -25.50
C ARG A 252 43.17 5.22 -26.86
N LEU A 253 44.03 6.26 -26.93
CA LEU A 253 44.82 6.56 -28.10
C LEU A 253 46.09 5.75 -28.06
N ASN A 254 46.31 4.87 -29.04
CA ASN A 254 47.43 3.94 -29.09
C ASN A 254 48.78 4.66 -29.26
N ASP A 255 48.78 5.75 -30.01
CA ASP A 255 50.05 6.48 -30.35
C ASP A 255 50.58 7.29 -29.18
N THR A 256 49.75 7.86 -28.34
CA THR A 256 50.14 8.74 -27.23
C THR A 256 49.95 8.11 -25.85
N ASN A 257 49.34 6.90 -25.80
CA ASN A 257 48.90 6.24 -24.57
C ASN A 257 48.00 7.11 -23.69
N GLN A 258 47.39 8.14 -24.28
CA GLN A 258 46.41 9.00 -23.62
C GLN A 258 45.06 8.35 -23.54
N THR A 259 44.40 8.52 -22.42
CA THR A 259 43.01 8.05 -22.21
C THR A 259 42.11 9.25 -22.13
N LEU A 260 41.12 9.27 -23.01
CA LEU A 260 40.07 10.30 -23.02
C LEU A 260 38.77 9.67 -22.54
N ILE A 261 38.04 10.37 -21.69
CA ILE A 261 36.74 9.94 -21.22
C ILE A 261 35.68 10.78 -21.94
N LEU A 262 34.78 10.10 -22.65
CA LEU A 262 33.76 10.71 -23.46
C LEU A 262 32.42 10.68 -22.71
N ASN A 263 31.58 11.67 -22.96
CA ASN A 263 30.21 11.79 -22.41
C ASN A 263 30.17 12.06 -20.88
N LEU A 264 31.23 12.59 -20.32
CA LEU A 264 31.29 12.96 -18.90
C LEU A 264 30.73 14.36 -18.68
N GLY A 265 29.43 14.45 -18.40
CA GLY A 265 28.74 15.73 -18.11
C GLY A 265 28.79 16.12 -16.63
N ASP A 266 28.27 17.31 -16.30
CA ASP A 266 28.34 17.93 -14.96
C ASP A 266 27.79 17.04 -13.83
N GLN A 267 26.68 16.33 -14.10
CA GLN A 267 26.09 15.42 -13.10
C GLN A 267 27.00 14.24 -12.76
N HIS A 268 27.77 13.74 -13.74
CA HIS A 268 28.74 12.67 -13.52
C HIS A 268 29.93 13.18 -12.72
N GLN A 269 30.45 14.37 -13.07
CA GLN A 269 31.54 15.02 -12.36
C GLN A 269 31.18 15.30 -10.90
N LEU A 270 29.93 15.75 -10.65
CA LEU A 270 29.42 15.93 -9.30
C LEU A 270 29.51 14.63 -8.48
N ILE A 271 29.01 13.53 -9.00
CA ILE A 271 29.04 12.24 -8.27
C ILE A 271 30.48 11.78 -8.05
N ILE A 272 31.34 11.90 -9.04
CA ILE A 272 32.73 11.49 -8.96
C ILE A 272 33.46 12.31 -7.88
N SER A 273 33.30 13.64 -7.85
CA SER A 273 33.90 14.52 -6.85
C SER A 273 33.44 14.21 -5.43
N LEU A 274 32.12 13.92 -5.26
CA LEU A 274 31.55 13.52 -3.97
C LEU A 274 32.09 12.17 -3.47
N LEU A 275 32.47 11.28 -4.37
CA LEU A 275 33.10 10.00 -4.02
C LEU A 275 34.59 10.13 -3.72
N GLY A 276 35.22 11.22 -4.15
CA GLY A 276 36.58 11.63 -3.78
C GLY A 276 37.68 11.16 -4.73
N ARG A 277 38.92 11.51 -4.38
CA ARG A 277 40.11 11.43 -5.23
C ARG A 277 40.33 10.09 -5.94
N SER A 278 40.02 8.98 -5.32
CA SER A 278 40.16 7.65 -5.96
C SER A 278 39.30 7.50 -7.21
N TYR A 279 38.08 8.01 -7.16
CA TYR A 279 37.19 8.01 -8.29
C TYR A 279 37.56 9.06 -9.33
N GLU A 280 38.00 10.24 -8.90
CA GLU A 280 38.53 11.29 -9.80
C GLU A 280 39.70 10.77 -10.64
N LYS A 281 40.62 10.01 -10.03
CA LYS A 281 41.75 9.37 -10.76
C LYS A 281 41.26 8.37 -11.81
N ILE A 282 40.27 7.54 -11.50
CA ILE A 282 39.68 6.56 -12.44
C ILE A 282 39.12 7.27 -13.67
N TYR A 283 38.48 8.41 -13.47
CA TYR A 283 37.84 9.19 -14.53
C TYR A 283 38.73 10.34 -15.05
N GLY A 284 40.02 10.34 -14.76
CA GLY A 284 40.95 11.32 -15.30
C GLY A 284 40.72 12.77 -14.87
N LEU A 285 39.91 13.01 -13.85
CA LEU A 285 39.60 14.33 -13.30
C LEU A 285 40.64 14.83 -12.29
N GLY A 286 41.55 13.98 -11.85
CA GLY A 286 42.56 14.26 -10.81
C GLY A 286 43.91 14.78 -11.30
N ASN A 287 44.09 15.08 -12.56
CA ASN A 287 45.35 15.59 -13.15
C ASN A 287 45.32 17.11 -13.40
N GLY A 288 44.83 17.86 -12.42
CA GLY A 288 44.93 19.32 -12.38
C GLY A 288 45.85 19.76 -11.23
N VAL A 289 47.15 19.99 -11.54
CA VAL A 289 48.25 20.57 -10.73
C VAL A 289 48.87 19.61 -9.75
#